data_6b8cd1ebdea54ac64638990a10c0f8e8
#
_entry.id   6b8cd1ebdea54ac64638990a10c0f8e8
#
_cell.length_a   1.000
_cell.length_b   1.000
_cell.length_c   1.000
_cell.angle_alpha   90.00
_cell.angle_beta   90.00
_cell.angle_gamma   90.00
#
_symmetry.space_group_name_H-M   'P 1'
#
loop_
_entity.id
_entity.type
_entity.pdbx_description
1 polymer ?
#
loop_
_entity_poly.entity_id
_entity_poly.type
_entity_poly.pdbx_seq_one_letter_code
_entity_poly.pdbx_strand_id
1 'polypeptide(L)'
;MTKYLELIKKEIDETELSVVSKKVIKSTINKIQKFNEEQYKNPNDLIKIIKTFLKNNENLNTSHTFIAHIKSILKHTSLKDMISEIDQNEIEKLFLKYKNLKERKDDAEEPSKKHQENYIPYEELVKKYKQVKDKLNWKDKLIYGLYVLQPPLRADYGDVKLILDSDETDYSDINENYFLLGESKMIINQYKSNKVMNKEGEFIHKPLIFMVDEDVYDLIYDSVKLGIEEFGEMRTYLIEDRFGKKMKPNTLSKNITRISMLLFGKAIGIQEIRTIYCSRFQLQDEDCSIETILEDAGKMGHSISVHIKKYMKRYVKPK
;
A
#
# COMPACT_ATOMS: atom_id res chain seq x y z
N MET A 1 17.56 -30.37 7.64
CA MET A 1 16.83 -29.18 7.19
C MET A 1 17.17 -27.94 8.01
N THR A 2 17.07 -27.93 9.34
CA THR A 2 17.30 -26.70 10.17
C THR A 2 18.65 -26.04 9.90
N LYS A 3 19.76 -26.80 9.84
CA LYS A 3 21.10 -26.26 9.47
C LYS A 3 21.10 -25.58 8.08
N TYR A 4 20.39 -26.17 7.11
CA TYR A 4 20.30 -25.61 5.76
C TYR A 4 19.50 -24.31 5.74
N LEU A 5 18.39 -24.24 6.51
CA LEU A 5 17.57 -23.03 6.58
C LEU A 5 18.31 -21.86 7.25
N GLU A 6 19.17 -22.12 8.23
CA GLU A 6 20.04 -21.10 8.82
C GLU A 6 21.11 -20.62 7.84
N LEU A 7 21.73 -21.54 7.05
CA LEU A 7 22.63 -21.17 5.98
C LEU A 7 21.94 -20.27 4.94
N ILE A 8 20.76 -20.67 4.49
CA ILE A 8 19.96 -19.89 3.52
C ILE A 8 19.63 -18.50 4.05
N LYS A 9 19.29 -18.35 5.33
CA LYS A 9 19.05 -17.04 5.94
C LYS A 9 20.30 -16.15 5.89
N LYS A 10 21.48 -16.73 6.12
CA LYS A 10 22.76 -16.02 6.02
C LYS A 10 23.03 -15.60 4.57
N GLU A 11 22.87 -16.50 3.62
CA GLU A 11 23.04 -16.19 2.20
C GLU A 11 22.10 -15.06 1.75
N ILE A 12 20.83 -15.03 2.21
CA ILE A 12 19.88 -13.92 1.93
C ILE A 12 20.39 -12.59 2.51
N ASP A 13 21.07 -12.58 3.65
CA ASP A 13 21.66 -11.35 4.21
C ASP A 13 22.79 -10.79 3.33
N GLU A 14 23.51 -11.65 2.65
CA GLU A 14 24.63 -11.29 1.77
C GLU A 14 24.18 -10.82 0.37
N THR A 15 22.89 -10.97 0.01
CA THR A 15 22.36 -10.51 -1.28
C THR A 15 22.22 -8.98 -1.35
N GLU A 16 22.08 -8.44 -2.58
CA GLU A 16 21.76 -7.01 -2.83
C GLU A 16 20.26 -6.67 -2.65
N LEU A 17 19.46 -7.60 -2.17
CA LEU A 17 18.03 -7.36 -1.94
C LEU A 17 17.81 -6.28 -0.89
N SER A 18 16.72 -5.51 -1.02
CA SER A 18 16.34 -4.51 -0.04
C SER A 18 16.09 -5.12 1.34
N VAL A 19 16.33 -4.35 2.41
CA VAL A 19 16.11 -4.78 3.81
C VAL A 19 14.70 -5.34 4.00
N VAL A 20 13.70 -4.71 3.38
CA VAL A 20 12.29 -5.17 3.45
C VAL A 20 12.14 -6.53 2.77
N SER A 21 12.70 -6.70 1.57
CA SER A 21 12.66 -7.99 0.84
C SER A 21 13.32 -9.10 1.63
N LYS A 22 14.51 -8.86 2.19
CA LYS A 22 15.22 -9.82 3.06
C LYS A 22 14.36 -10.24 4.24
N LYS A 23 13.72 -9.28 4.93
CA LYS A 23 12.85 -9.56 6.07
C LYS A 23 11.66 -10.45 5.70
N VAL A 24 11.02 -10.17 4.57
CA VAL A 24 9.83 -10.92 4.11
C VAL A 24 10.23 -12.33 3.68
N ILE A 25 11.35 -12.49 2.95
CA ILE A 25 11.88 -13.79 2.55
C ILE A 25 12.24 -14.62 3.79
N LYS A 26 12.95 -14.05 4.77
CA LYS A 26 13.24 -14.73 6.05
C LYS A 26 11.99 -15.16 6.80
N SER A 27 10.92 -14.35 6.77
CA SER A 27 9.61 -14.76 7.33
C SER A 27 9.06 -16.00 6.62
N THR A 28 9.27 -16.14 5.31
CA THR A 28 8.87 -17.34 4.56
C THR A 28 9.72 -18.54 4.95
N ILE A 29 11.04 -18.37 5.11
CA ILE A 29 11.94 -19.43 5.61
C ILE A 29 11.50 -19.90 6.99
N ASN A 30 11.14 -18.99 7.90
CA ASN A 30 10.63 -19.35 9.22
C ASN A 30 9.30 -20.13 9.15
N LYS A 31 8.43 -19.83 8.17
CA LYS A 31 7.22 -20.65 7.94
C LYS A 31 7.58 -22.06 7.48
N ILE A 32 8.52 -22.19 6.53
CA ILE A 32 9.04 -23.49 6.10
C ILE A 32 9.60 -24.25 7.28
N GLN A 33 10.37 -23.60 8.15
CA GLN A 33 10.97 -24.20 9.34
C GLN A 33 9.92 -24.76 10.29
N LYS A 34 8.82 -24.04 10.56
CA LYS A 34 7.72 -24.51 11.40
C LYS A 34 7.01 -25.75 10.86
N PHE A 35 6.83 -25.83 9.53
CA PHE A 35 6.30 -27.05 8.91
C PHE A 35 7.25 -28.25 8.99
N ASN A 36 8.53 -27.98 9.27
CA ASN A 36 9.61 -28.97 9.18
C ASN A 36 9.93 -29.67 10.51
N GLU A 37 9.51 -29.11 11.66
CA GLU A 37 9.91 -29.62 12.97
C GLU A 37 9.38 -31.04 13.25
N GLU A 38 8.33 -31.46 12.54
CA GLU A 38 7.69 -32.78 12.80
C GLU A 38 7.81 -33.80 11.66
N GLN A 39 7.98 -33.44 10.40
CA GLN A 39 7.78 -34.36 9.27
C GLN A 39 8.85 -34.35 8.16
N TYR A 40 9.67 -33.31 8.00
CA TYR A 40 10.51 -33.15 6.81
C TYR A 40 11.98 -32.89 7.17
N LYS A 41 12.87 -33.82 6.80
CA LYS A 41 14.29 -33.76 7.19
C LYS A 41 15.26 -33.41 6.04
N ASN A 42 14.78 -33.44 4.79
CA ASN A 42 15.61 -33.31 3.58
C ASN A 42 15.21 -32.05 2.77
N PRO A 43 16.14 -31.34 2.10
CA PRO A 43 15.84 -30.31 1.10
C PRO A 43 14.84 -30.75 0.03
N ASN A 44 14.87 -32.00 -0.42
CA ASN A 44 13.93 -32.59 -1.38
C ASN A 44 12.48 -32.66 -0.87
N ASP A 45 12.24 -32.43 0.41
CA ASP A 45 10.87 -32.35 0.94
C ASP A 45 10.22 -30.96 0.74
N LEU A 46 10.96 -29.98 0.17
CA LEU A 46 10.46 -28.62 -0.03
C LEU A 46 9.17 -28.60 -0.84
N ILE A 47 9.07 -29.43 -1.89
CA ILE A 47 7.85 -29.47 -2.72
C ILE A 47 6.64 -29.98 -1.92
N LYS A 48 6.82 -30.93 -1.01
CA LYS A 48 5.76 -31.43 -0.14
C LYS A 48 5.29 -30.33 0.83
N ILE A 49 6.23 -29.58 1.40
CA ILE A 49 5.95 -28.41 2.27
C ILE A 49 5.12 -27.38 1.51
N ILE A 50 5.55 -27.02 0.27
CA ILE A 50 4.82 -26.08 -0.58
C ILE A 50 3.40 -26.57 -0.83
N LYS A 51 3.23 -27.82 -1.27
CA LYS A 51 1.89 -28.41 -1.53
C LYS A 51 1.00 -28.42 -0.28
N THR A 52 1.55 -28.75 0.87
CA THR A 52 0.83 -28.74 2.14
C THR A 52 0.41 -27.33 2.52
N PHE A 53 1.32 -26.33 2.38
CA PHE A 53 0.98 -24.94 2.62
C PHE A 53 -0.15 -24.45 1.70
N LEU A 54 -0.07 -24.78 0.42
CA LEU A 54 -1.08 -24.38 -0.58
C LEU A 54 -2.43 -25.02 -0.33
N LYS A 55 -2.46 -26.28 0.09
CA LYS A 55 -3.70 -27.00 0.45
C LYS A 55 -4.39 -26.37 1.68
N ASN A 56 -3.60 -25.89 2.63
CA ASN A 56 -4.10 -25.31 3.89
C ASN A 56 -4.37 -23.80 3.79
N ASN A 57 -4.12 -23.17 2.64
CA ASN A 57 -4.29 -21.74 2.43
C ASN A 57 -5.25 -21.45 1.28
N GLU A 58 -6.47 -21.06 1.60
CA GLU A 58 -7.47 -20.66 0.60
C GLU A 58 -7.19 -19.26 0.01
N ASN A 59 -6.38 -18.45 0.69
CA ASN A 59 -6.07 -17.10 0.22
C ASN A 59 -5.06 -17.12 -0.92
N LEU A 60 -5.55 -16.86 -2.12
CA LEU A 60 -4.78 -16.88 -3.37
C LEU A 60 -3.57 -15.93 -3.35
N ASN A 61 -3.71 -14.72 -2.77
CA ASN A 61 -2.61 -13.76 -2.68
C ASN A 61 -1.51 -14.28 -1.74
N THR A 62 -1.88 -14.88 -0.63
CA THR A 62 -0.94 -15.50 0.33
C THR A 62 -0.21 -16.67 -0.34
N SER A 63 -0.92 -17.54 -1.04
CA SER A 63 -0.36 -18.68 -1.75
C SER A 63 0.60 -18.25 -2.87
N HIS A 64 0.20 -17.31 -3.73
CA HIS A 64 1.07 -16.75 -4.77
C HIS A 64 2.34 -16.10 -4.17
N THR A 65 2.18 -15.28 -3.12
CA THR A 65 3.30 -14.61 -2.47
C THR A 65 4.27 -15.61 -1.86
N PHE A 66 3.77 -16.68 -1.22
CA PHE A 66 4.60 -17.74 -0.65
C PHE A 66 5.47 -18.40 -1.73
N ILE A 67 4.88 -18.81 -2.86
CA ILE A 67 5.64 -19.44 -3.96
C ILE A 67 6.63 -18.45 -4.59
N ALA A 68 6.25 -17.17 -4.75
CA ALA A 68 7.16 -16.15 -5.27
C ALA A 68 8.40 -15.97 -4.37
N HIS A 69 8.24 -16.02 -3.05
CA HIS A 69 9.36 -15.99 -2.12
C HIS A 69 10.23 -17.24 -2.22
N ILE A 70 9.64 -18.43 -2.40
CA ILE A 70 10.40 -19.67 -2.65
C ILE A 70 11.25 -19.51 -3.92
N LYS A 71 10.67 -19.01 -5.01
CA LYS A 71 11.45 -18.73 -6.23
C LYS A 71 12.58 -17.74 -5.99
N SER A 72 12.35 -16.70 -5.21
CA SER A 72 13.40 -15.74 -4.85
C SER A 72 14.49 -16.39 -4.02
N ILE A 73 14.15 -17.26 -3.08
CA ILE A 73 15.14 -18.04 -2.30
C ILE A 73 15.99 -18.90 -3.25
N LEU A 74 15.36 -19.66 -4.14
CA LEU A 74 16.08 -20.51 -5.11
C LEU A 74 16.98 -19.69 -6.03
N LYS A 75 16.58 -18.49 -6.41
CA LYS A 75 17.38 -17.61 -7.28
C LYS A 75 18.66 -17.09 -6.59
N HIS A 76 18.60 -16.84 -5.29
CA HIS A 76 19.62 -16.09 -4.57
C HIS A 76 20.40 -16.91 -3.54
N THR A 77 20.16 -18.21 -3.45
CA THR A 77 20.83 -19.07 -2.46
C THR A 77 21.23 -20.42 -3.05
N SER A 78 22.11 -21.12 -2.35
CA SER A 78 22.57 -22.47 -2.66
C SER A 78 21.47 -23.54 -2.58
N LEU A 79 20.27 -23.20 -2.08
CA LEU A 79 19.13 -24.14 -2.04
C LEU A 79 18.78 -24.69 -3.42
N LYS A 80 18.99 -23.90 -4.48
CA LYS A 80 18.76 -24.33 -5.86
C LYS A 80 19.55 -25.59 -6.19
N ASP A 81 20.81 -25.69 -5.74
CA ASP A 81 21.71 -26.79 -6.05
C ASP A 81 21.43 -28.04 -5.18
N MET A 82 20.60 -27.86 -4.13
CA MET A 82 20.28 -28.94 -3.18
C MET A 82 18.94 -29.64 -3.52
N ILE A 83 18.17 -29.13 -4.45
CA ILE A 83 16.89 -29.74 -4.86
C ILE A 83 16.97 -30.23 -6.31
N SER A 84 16.21 -31.28 -6.61
CA SER A 84 16.19 -31.86 -7.94
C SER A 84 15.68 -30.89 -9.00
N GLU A 85 16.12 -31.04 -10.25
CA GLU A 85 15.62 -30.29 -11.39
C GLU A 85 14.09 -30.49 -11.57
N ILE A 86 13.62 -31.71 -11.29
CA ILE A 86 12.18 -32.05 -11.34
C ILE A 86 11.40 -31.17 -10.35
N ASP A 87 11.90 -31.03 -9.11
CA ASP A 87 11.23 -30.20 -8.08
C ASP A 87 11.30 -28.71 -8.42
N GLN A 88 12.42 -28.24 -8.99
CA GLN A 88 12.53 -26.85 -9.47
C GLN A 88 11.48 -26.56 -10.56
N ASN A 89 11.34 -27.46 -11.54
CA ASN A 89 10.34 -27.34 -12.61
C ASN A 89 8.90 -27.39 -12.06
N GLU A 90 8.65 -28.16 -11.01
CA GLU A 90 7.34 -28.21 -10.38
C GLU A 90 7.01 -26.92 -9.63
N ILE A 91 7.99 -26.33 -8.92
CA ILE A 91 7.85 -25.02 -8.29
C ILE A 91 7.52 -23.94 -9.32
N GLU A 92 8.18 -23.96 -10.49
CA GLU A 92 7.90 -23.04 -11.58
C GLU A 92 6.47 -23.19 -12.10
N LYS A 93 6.02 -24.43 -12.33
CA LYS A 93 4.62 -24.73 -12.74
C LYS A 93 3.62 -24.22 -11.71
N LEU A 94 3.87 -24.44 -10.43
CA LEU A 94 3.02 -23.94 -9.36
C LEU A 94 2.99 -22.41 -9.33
N PHE A 95 4.14 -21.75 -9.50
CA PHE A 95 4.20 -20.29 -9.56
C PHE A 95 3.37 -19.74 -10.72
N LEU A 96 3.53 -20.26 -11.93
CA LEU A 96 2.76 -19.84 -13.10
C LEU A 96 1.25 -20.09 -12.91
N LYS A 97 0.87 -21.25 -12.35
CA LYS A 97 -0.53 -21.55 -12.03
C LYS A 97 -1.14 -20.50 -11.10
N TYR A 98 -0.49 -20.20 -9.98
CA TYR A 98 -1.03 -19.25 -8.99
C TYR A 98 -0.95 -17.79 -9.48
N LYS A 99 0.04 -17.45 -10.31
CA LYS A 99 0.13 -16.17 -10.99
C LYS A 99 -1.09 -15.97 -11.92
N ASN A 100 -1.38 -16.95 -12.78
CA ASN A 100 -2.50 -16.88 -13.72
C ASN A 100 -3.86 -16.84 -13.00
N LEU A 101 -4.03 -17.62 -11.92
CA LEU A 101 -5.24 -17.56 -11.10
C LEU A 101 -5.44 -16.17 -10.47
N LYS A 102 -4.35 -15.56 -9.99
CA LYS A 102 -4.39 -14.22 -9.42
C LYS A 102 -4.73 -13.17 -10.49
N GLU A 103 -4.09 -13.23 -11.67
CA GLU A 103 -4.36 -12.32 -12.78
C GLU A 103 -5.83 -12.42 -13.22
N ARG A 104 -6.38 -13.62 -13.37
CA ARG A 104 -7.82 -13.82 -13.69
C ARG A 104 -8.73 -13.21 -12.62
N LYS A 105 -8.37 -13.34 -11.34
CA LYS A 105 -9.15 -12.75 -10.24
C LYS A 105 -9.06 -11.23 -10.25
N ASP A 106 -7.90 -10.66 -10.54
CA ASP A 106 -7.71 -9.23 -10.64
C ASP A 106 -8.46 -8.66 -11.87
N ASP A 107 -8.45 -9.37 -13.01
CA ASP A 107 -9.17 -9.01 -14.24
C ASP A 107 -10.70 -9.17 -14.12
N ALA A 108 -11.20 -9.99 -13.20
CA ALA A 108 -12.64 -10.11 -12.95
C ALA A 108 -13.26 -8.89 -12.24
N GLU A 109 -12.44 -7.94 -11.80
CA GLU A 109 -12.88 -6.72 -11.11
C GLU A 109 -13.77 -6.97 -9.88
N GLU A 110 -13.85 -8.20 -9.40
CA GLU A 110 -14.67 -8.57 -8.25
C GLU A 110 -14.01 -8.12 -6.94
N PRO A 111 -14.74 -7.44 -6.05
CA PRO A 111 -14.25 -7.14 -4.72
C PRO A 111 -14.12 -8.41 -3.89
N SER A 112 -13.14 -8.47 -2.98
CA SER A 112 -13.10 -9.55 -1.99
C SER A 112 -14.31 -9.47 -1.07
N LYS A 113 -14.69 -10.59 -0.43
CA LYS A 113 -15.80 -10.63 0.54
C LYS A 113 -15.69 -9.52 1.59
N LYS A 114 -14.49 -9.32 2.15
CA LYS A 114 -14.22 -8.22 3.10
C LYS A 114 -14.46 -6.84 2.50
N HIS A 115 -14.03 -6.61 1.25
CA HIS A 115 -14.27 -5.34 0.57
C HIS A 115 -15.76 -5.12 0.30
N GLN A 116 -16.50 -6.17 -0.06
CA GLN A 116 -17.95 -6.08 -0.26
C GLN A 116 -18.70 -5.75 1.05
N GLU A 117 -18.33 -6.40 2.15
CA GLU A 117 -18.92 -6.16 3.48
C GLU A 117 -18.65 -4.74 4.01
N ASN A 118 -17.45 -4.22 3.77
CA ASN A 118 -17.02 -2.89 4.20
C ASN A 118 -17.38 -1.78 3.21
N TYR A 119 -17.92 -2.13 2.05
CA TYR A 119 -18.22 -1.14 1.03
C TYR A 119 -19.24 -0.10 1.50
N ILE A 120 -18.95 1.15 1.16
CA ILE A 120 -19.84 2.33 1.28
C ILE A 120 -19.65 3.11 -0.02
N PRO A 121 -20.71 3.58 -0.68
CA PRO A 121 -20.59 4.49 -1.83
C PRO A 121 -19.73 5.71 -1.48
N TYR A 122 -18.90 6.15 -2.43
CA TYR A 122 -17.95 7.24 -2.17
C TYR A 122 -18.66 8.53 -1.73
N GLU A 123 -19.77 8.87 -2.37
CA GLU A 123 -20.58 10.06 -2.05
C GLU A 123 -21.13 10.00 -0.62
N GLU A 124 -21.55 8.82 -0.18
CA GLU A 124 -22.02 8.60 1.19
C GLU A 124 -20.87 8.76 2.20
N LEU A 125 -19.69 8.26 1.84
CA LEU A 125 -18.48 8.39 2.66
C LEU A 125 -18.10 9.86 2.84
N VAL A 126 -18.07 10.65 1.75
CA VAL A 126 -17.80 12.09 1.78
C VAL A 126 -18.89 12.84 2.55
N LYS A 127 -20.18 12.57 2.25
CA LYS A 127 -21.33 13.19 2.90
C LYS A 127 -21.28 12.98 4.42
N LYS A 128 -21.07 11.75 4.86
CA LYS A 128 -20.99 11.42 6.29
C LYS A 128 -19.84 12.14 6.96
N TYR A 129 -18.65 12.14 6.33
CA TYR A 129 -17.50 12.88 6.84
C TYR A 129 -17.84 14.38 6.99
N LYS A 130 -18.36 15.03 5.96
CA LYS A 130 -18.75 16.46 6.00
C LYS A 130 -19.76 16.77 7.12
N GLN A 131 -20.69 15.86 7.41
CA GLN A 131 -21.67 16.02 8.49
C GLN A 131 -21.10 15.93 9.90
N VAL A 132 -20.00 15.20 10.09
CA VAL A 132 -19.50 14.89 11.43
C VAL A 132 -18.08 15.38 11.69
N LYS A 133 -17.40 15.96 10.69
CA LYS A 133 -16.01 16.40 10.79
C LYS A 133 -15.75 17.34 11.98
N ASP A 134 -16.72 18.19 12.33
CA ASP A 134 -16.58 19.15 13.42
C ASP A 134 -16.74 18.54 14.83
N LYS A 135 -17.16 17.26 14.91
CA LYS A 135 -17.18 16.46 16.14
C LYS A 135 -15.89 15.67 16.35
N LEU A 136 -15.03 15.62 15.35
CA LEU A 136 -13.70 15.01 15.44
C LEU A 136 -12.70 16.00 16.03
N ASN A 137 -11.70 15.50 16.75
CA ASN A 137 -10.55 16.34 17.04
C ASN A 137 -9.84 16.72 15.72
N TRP A 138 -9.12 17.84 15.73
CA TRP A 138 -8.52 18.39 14.52
C TRP A 138 -7.59 17.41 13.78
N LYS A 139 -6.88 16.56 14.52
CA LYS A 139 -5.96 15.56 13.96
C LYS A 139 -6.70 14.46 13.22
N ASP A 140 -7.77 13.92 13.79
CA ASP A 140 -8.62 12.91 13.15
C ASP A 140 -9.37 13.49 11.95
N LYS A 141 -9.85 14.75 12.08
CA LYS A 141 -10.45 15.53 11.01
C LYS A 141 -9.50 15.66 9.82
N LEU A 142 -8.26 16.11 10.06
CA LEU A 142 -7.21 16.22 9.04
C LEU A 142 -6.90 14.86 8.41
N ILE A 143 -6.56 13.86 9.23
CA ILE A 143 -6.14 12.53 8.74
C ILE A 143 -7.22 11.95 7.83
N TYR A 144 -8.47 11.96 8.24
CA TYR A 144 -9.53 11.33 7.45
C TYR A 144 -9.89 12.15 6.20
N GLY A 145 -9.92 13.48 6.32
CA GLY A 145 -10.21 14.39 5.21
C GLY A 145 -9.22 14.25 4.05
N LEU A 146 -7.93 14.10 4.33
CA LEU A 146 -6.90 13.86 3.31
C LEU A 146 -7.17 12.61 2.45
N TYR A 147 -7.91 11.64 2.97
CA TYR A 147 -8.23 10.40 2.25
C TYR A 147 -9.61 10.38 1.59
N VAL A 148 -10.53 11.26 2.02
CA VAL A 148 -11.91 11.21 1.52
C VAL A 148 -12.29 12.42 0.67
N LEU A 149 -11.54 13.53 0.71
CA LEU A 149 -11.86 14.75 -0.05
C LEU A 149 -11.11 14.88 -1.35
N GLN A 150 -10.09 14.04 -1.59
CA GLN A 150 -9.27 14.07 -2.80
C GLN A 150 -8.80 12.66 -3.17
N PRO A 151 -8.14 12.45 -4.35
CA PRO A 151 -7.54 11.16 -4.71
C PRO A 151 -6.61 10.64 -3.62
N PRO A 152 -6.93 9.52 -2.95
CA PRO A 152 -6.19 9.09 -1.76
C PRO A 152 -4.82 8.50 -2.11
N LEU A 153 -3.75 9.01 -1.50
CA LEU A 153 -2.42 8.41 -1.53
C LEU A 153 -2.42 7.09 -0.72
N ARG A 154 -1.30 6.37 -0.75
CA ARG A 154 -1.07 5.29 0.23
C ARG A 154 -0.85 5.92 1.61
N ALA A 155 0.08 5.41 2.40
CA ALA A 155 0.38 6.02 3.70
C ALA A 155 1.44 7.14 3.61
N ASP A 156 1.59 7.77 2.45
CA ASP A 156 2.66 8.73 2.15
C ASP A 156 2.44 10.09 2.86
N TYR A 157 1.19 10.45 3.20
CA TYR A 157 0.88 11.68 3.95
C TYR A 157 1.55 11.76 5.34
N GLY A 158 1.91 10.62 5.94
CA GLY A 158 2.57 10.59 7.24
C GLY A 158 4.02 11.09 7.23
N ASP A 159 4.61 11.25 6.05
CA ASP A 159 6.02 11.64 5.84
C ASP A 159 6.16 12.97 5.07
N VAL A 160 5.14 13.82 5.13
CA VAL A 160 5.12 15.11 4.43
C VAL A 160 5.52 16.21 5.38
N LYS A 161 6.56 16.98 5.05
CA LYS A 161 6.96 18.19 5.77
C LYS A 161 6.07 19.37 5.37
N LEU A 162 5.72 20.20 6.35
CA LEU A 162 5.03 21.46 6.13
C LEU A 162 6.05 22.57 5.86
N ILE A 163 5.87 23.31 4.76
CA ILE A 163 6.65 24.49 4.42
C ILE A 163 5.67 25.65 4.34
N LEU A 164 5.89 26.70 5.14
CA LEU A 164 5.06 27.91 5.14
C LEU A 164 5.37 28.78 3.94
N ASP A 165 6.64 29.08 3.77
CA ASP A 165 7.14 29.96 2.71
C ASP A 165 8.19 29.20 1.91
N SER A 166 7.93 29.04 0.61
CA SER A 166 8.82 28.34 -0.32
C SER A 166 10.08 29.15 -0.67
N ASP A 167 10.05 30.48 -0.46
CA ASP A 167 11.18 31.34 -0.79
C ASP A 167 12.31 31.27 0.27
N GLU A 168 11.95 30.92 1.52
CA GLU A 168 12.90 30.83 2.63
C GLU A 168 13.40 29.40 2.90
N THR A 169 12.76 28.39 2.32
CA THR A 169 13.04 26.98 2.66
C THR A 169 13.41 26.17 1.42
N ASP A 170 14.54 25.47 1.49
CA ASP A 170 14.93 24.50 0.46
C ASP A 170 14.04 23.24 0.54
N TYR A 171 13.25 23.01 -0.51
CA TYR A 171 12.41 21.83 -0.69
C TYR A 171 12.87 20.96 -1.89
N SER A 172 14.15 21.08 -2.26
CA SER A 172 14.76 20.34 -3.36
C SER A 172 15.21 18.92 -3.02
N ASP A 173 15.22 18.53 -1.71
CA ASP A 173 15.66 17.19 -1.31
C ASP A 173 14.67 16.13 -1.80
N ILE A 174 15.11 15.37 -2.80
CA ILE A 174 14.33 14.26 -3.38
C ILE A 174 14.06 13.10 -2.40
N ASN A 175 14.67 13.09 -1.22
CA ASN A 175 14.43 12.07 -0.18
C ASN A 175 13.30 12.47 0.79
N GLU A 176 12.74 13.66 0.65
CA GLU A 176 11.70 14.18 1.53
C GLU A 176 10.42 14.50 0.73
N ASN A 177 9.27 14.46 1.40
CA ASN A 177 7.98 14.88 0.85
C ASN A 177 7.58 16.22 1.46
N TYR A 178 6.90 17.08 0.68
CA TYR A 178 6.59 18.44 1.10
C TYR A 178 5.14 18.83 0.81
N PHE A 179 4.59 19.68 1.65
CA PHE A 179 3.42 20.47 1.38
C PHE A 179 3.76 21.95 1.53
N LEU A 180 3.70 22.69 0.42
CA LEU A 180 3.96 24.13 0.36
C LEU A 180 2.65 24.86 0.65
N LEU A 181 2.50 25.39 1.85
CA LEU A 181 1.24 25.98 2.32
C LEU A 181 0.86 27.22 1.50
N GLY A 182 1.82 28.11 1.22
CA GLY A 182 1.59 29.31 0.39
C GLY A 182 1.18 29.03 -1.05
N GLU A 183 1.54 27.85 -1.58
CA GLU A 183 1.25 27.44 -2.96
C GLU A 183 0.11 26.42 -3.06
N SER A 184 -0.45 25.94 -1.95
CA SER A 184 -1.43 24.83 -1.92
C SER A 184 -0.94 23.54 -2.62
N LYS A 185 0.38 23.32 -2.62
CA LYS A 185 1.05 22.36 -3.48
C LYS A 185 1.64 21.18 -2.71
N MET A 186 1.32 19.97 -3.14
CA MET A 186 1.87 18.73 -2.61
C MET A 186 2.99 18.23 -3.52
N ILE A 187 4.15 17.88 -2.93
CA ILE A 187 5.30 17.28 -3.61
C ILE A 187 5.63 15.97 -2.89
N ILE A 188 5.34 14.84 -3.52
CA ILE A 188 5.63 13.51 -3.00
C ILE A 188 6.80 12.91 -3.78
N ASN A 189 7.98 13.04 -3.25
CA ASN A 189 9.20 12.47 -3.83
C ASN A 189 9.36 11.01 -3.46
N GLN A 190 9.02 10.65 -2.22
CA GLN A 190 9.19 9.29 -1.70
C GLN A 190 7.85 8.56 -1.65
N TYR A 191 7.58 7.72 -2.64
CA TYR A 191 6.46 6.81 -2.71
C TYR A 191 6.83 5.51 -3.44
N LYS A 192 6.00 4.50 -3.36
CA LYS A 192 6.32 3.14 -3.82
C LYS A 192 6.76 3.04 -5.29
N SER A 193 6.29 3.92 -6.16
CA SER A 193 6.49 3.87 -7.61
C SER A 193 7.23 5.13 -8.13
N ASN A 194 8.06 5.75 -7.31
CA ASN A 194 8.79 6.99 -7.64
C ASN A 194 9.96 6.80 -8.61
N LYS A 195 10.29 5.55 -8.97
CA LYS A 195 11.32 5.23 -9.97
C LYS A 195 10.65 4.69 -11.22
N VAL A 196 10.89 5.34 -12.33
CA VAL A 196 10.37 4.98 -13.66
C VAL A 196 11.54 4.72 -14.58
N MET A 197 11.48 3.65 -15.37
CA MET A 197 12.50 3.37 -16.38
C MET A 197 12.31 4.33 -17.57
N ASN A 198 13.37 5.04 -17.94
CA ASN A 198 13.38 5.89 -19.13
C ASN A 198 13.58 5.04 -20.41
N LYS A 199 13.60 5.70 -21.57
CA LYS A 199 13.76 5.00 -22.87
C LYS A 199 15.14 4.34 -23.01
N GLU A 200 16.13 4.86 -22.31
CA GLU A 200 17.52 4.38 -22.28
C GLU A 200 17.71 3.21 -21.30
N GLY A 201 16.66 2.80 -20.57
CA GLY A 201 16.70 1.71 -19.60
C GLY A 201 17.21 2.10 -18.21
N GLU A 202 17.34 3.38 -17.92
CA GLU A 202 17.76 3.90 -16.63
C GLU A 202 16.57 4.20 -15.72
N PHE A 203 16.73 4.03 -14.41
CA PHE A 203 15.71 4.42 -13.44
C PHE A 203 15.85 5.90 -13.10
N ILE A 204 14.85 6.70 -13.50
CA ILE A 204 14.72 8.11 -13.12
C ILE A 204 13.73 8.29 -11.98
N HIS A 205 14.01 9.26 -11.12
CA HIS A 205 13.10 9.70 -10.08
C HIS A 205 11.94 10.49 -10.70
N LYS A 206 10.71 10.14 -10.33
CA LYS A 206 9.49 10.82 -10.76
C LYS A 206 8.65 11.22 -9.56
N PRO A 207 8.69 12.49 -9.13
CA PRO A 207 7.85 12.97 -8.05
C PRO A 207 6.38 13.03 -8.47
N LEU A 208 5.47 12.96 -7.51
CA LEU A 208 4.07 13.37 -7.69
C LEU A 208 3.97 14.84 -7.25
N ILE A 209 3.55 15.69 -8.16
CA ILE A 209 3.35 17.12 -7.90
C ILE A 209 1.93 17.46 -8.30
N PHE A 210 1.14 17.97 -7.35
CA PHE A 210 -0.24 18.36 -7.61
C PHE A 210 -0.70 19.45 -6.63
N MET A 211 -1.65 20.26 -7.08
CA MET A 211 -2.39 21.18 -6.21
C MET A 211 -3.43 20.38 -5.43
N VAL A 212 -3.57 20.68 -4.16
CA VAL A 212 -4.66 20.09 -3.36
C VAL A 212 -5.96 20.84 -3.64
N ASP A 213 -7.09 20.13 -3.52
CA ASP A 213 -8.42 20.72 -3.67
C ASP A 213 -8.69 21.73 -2.53
N GLU A 214 -9.53 22.75 -2.76
CA GLU A 214 -9.83 23.83 -1.81
C GLU A 214 -10.28 23.29 -0.44
N ASP A 215 -11.24 22.35 -0.42
CA ASP A 215 -11.72 21.70 0.81
C ASP A 215 -10.55 21.05 1.63
N VAL A 216 -9.52 20.56 0.94
CA VAL A 216 -8.33 19.93 1.56
C VAL A 216 -7.36 20.99 2.05
N TYR A 217 -7.17 22.04 1.27
CA TYR A 217 -6.35 23.18 1.69
C TYR A 217 -6.86 23.80 2.98
N ASP A 218 -8.15 24.14 3.03
CA ASP A 218 -8.80 24.70 4.21
C ASP A 218 -8.62 23.80 5.43
N LEU A 219 -8.80 22.49 5.22
CA LEU A 219 -8.60 21.49 6.28
C LEU A 219 -7.17 21.49 6.82
N ILE A 220 -6.16 21.57 5.93
CA ILE A 220 -4.75 21.63 6.32
C ILE A 220 -4.48 22.96 7.06
N TYR A 221 -4.92 24.08 6.51
CA TYR A 221 -4.73 25.41 7.06
C TYR A 221 -5.32 25.54 8.47
N ASP A 222 -6.59 25.14 8.64
CA ASP A 222 -7.25 25.10 9.95
C ASP A 222 -6.49 24.23 10.96
N SER A 223 -6.00 23.07 10.50
CA SER A 223 -5.23 22.17 11.36
C SER A 223 -3.87 22.74 11.78
N VAL A 224 -3.26 23.58 10.94
CA VAL A 224 -2.02 24.32 11.29
C VAL A 224 -2.31 25.36 12.37
N LYS A 225 -3.38 26.17 12.19
CA LYS A 225 -3.81 27.17 13.19
C LYS A 225 -4.09 26.53 14.55
N LEU A 226 -4.94 25.50 14.57
CA LEU A 226 -5.30 24.79 15.79
C LEU A 226 -4.06 24.14 16.48
N GLY A 227 -3.13 23.63 15.67
CA GLY A 227 -1.88 23.09 16.19
C GLY A 227 -1.00 24.17 16.85
N ILE A 228 -0.91 25.36 16.25
CA ILE A 228 -0.18 26.49 16.82
C ILE A 228 -0.86 26.97 18.12
N GLU A 229 -2.19 27.05 18.15
CA GLU A 229 -2.94 27.41 19.34
C GLU A 229 -2.74 26.41 20.50
N GLU A 230 -2.67 25.11 20.18
CA GLU A 230 -2.51 24.04 21.18
C GLU A 230 -1.07 23.91 21.70
N PHE A 231 -0.05 24.05 20.83
CA PHE A 231 1.34 23.74 21.15
C PHE A 231 2.27 24.95 21.17
N GLY A 232 1.82 26.15 20.75
CA GLY A 232 2.60 27.39 20.73
C GLY A 232 3.55 27.51 19.52
N GLU A 233 3.70 26.46 18.72
CA GLU A 233 4.57 26.43 17.55
C GLU A 233 3.97 25.63 16.41
N MET A 234 4.44 25.87 15.18
CA MET A 234 4.02 25.09 14.02
C MET A 234 4.71 23.72 14.02
N ARG A 235 3.92 22.69 13.74
CA ARG A 235 4.45 21.35 13.56
C ARG A 235 5.32 21.22 12.30
N THR A 236 6.31 20.32 12.35
CA THR A 236 7.24 20.07 11.22
C THR A 236 6.58 19.24 10.11
N TYR A 237 5.72 18.29 10.48
CA TYR A 237 5.09 17.37 9.53
C TYR A 237 3.59 17.61 9.41
N LEU A 238 3.04 17.33 8.24
CA LEU A 238 1.60 17.41 7.97
C LEU A 238 0.78 16.59 8.98
N ILE A 239 1.30 15.40 9.32
CA ILE A 239 0.71 14.53 10.34
C ILE A 239 1.83 14.06 11.27
N GLU A 240 1.75 14.44 12.53
CA GLU A 240 2.71 14.03 13.54
C GLU A 240 2.17 12.96 14.49
N ASP A 241 3.07 12.11 14.99
CA ASP A 241 2.76 11.23 16.09
C ASP A 241 2.71 12.00 17.43
N ARG A 242 2.49 11.31 18.54
CA ARG A 242 2.43 11.93 19.90
C ARG A 242 3.76 12.52 20.37
N PHE A 243 4.85 12.32 19.65
CA PHE A 243 6.18 12.81 20.00
C PHE A 243 6.67 13.92 19.03
N GLY A 244 5.78 14.49 18.20
CA GLY A 244 6.15 15.51 17.21
C GLY A 244 6.97 14.95 16.04
N LYS A 245 6.93 13.63 15.80
CA LYS A 245 7.65 13.00 14.69
C LYS A 245 6.70 12.61 13.58
N LYS A 246 7.24 12.45 12.36
CA LYS A 246 6.49 11.94 11.22
C LYS A 246 5.72 10.67 11.58
N MET A 247 4.47 10.59 11.13
CA MET A 247 3.63 9.44 11.44
C MET A 247 4.00 8.23 10.59
N LYS A 248 4.33 7.12 11.26
CA LYS A 248 4.66 5.87 10.57
C LYS A 248 3.47 5.32 9.77
N PRO A 249 3.70 4.72 8.58
CA PRO A 249 2.64 4.18 7.72
C PRO A 249 1.65 3.24 8.42
N ASN A 250 2.14 2.35 9.28
CA ASN A 250 1.28 1.43 10.03
C ASN A 250 0.39 2.16 11.05
N THR A 251 0.90 3.21 11.68
CA THR A 251 0.14 4.02 12.64
C THR A 251 -0.94 4.80 11.93
N LEU A 252 -0.61 5.43 10.79
CA LEU A 252 -1.56 6.14 9.95
C LEU A 252 -2.69 5.21 9.47
N SER A 253 -2.34 4.02 8.98
CA SER A 253 -3.33 3.02 8.55
C SER A 253 -4.27 2.58 9.69
N LYS A 254 -3.74 2.41 10.90
CA LYS A 254 -4.56 2.09 12.09
C LYS A 254 -5.49 3.24 12.47
N ASN A 255 -5.03 4.49 12.38
CA ASN A 255 -5.86 5.66 12.66
C ASN A 255 -7.01 5.76 11.66
N ILE A 256 -6.77 5.60 10.36
CA ILE A 256 -7.83 5.58 9.33
C ILE A 256 -8.88 4.51 9.65
N THR A 257 -8.45 3.29 9.97
CA THR A 257 -9.37 2.20 10.30
C THR A 257 -10.18 2.49 11.58
N ARG A 258 -9.54 3.08 12.60
CA ARG A 258 -10.21 3.50 13.84
C ARG A 258 -11.25 4.59 13.60
N ILE A 259 -10.90 5.61 12.82
CA ILE A 259 -11.82 6.71 12.49
C ILE A 259 -13.00 6.17 11.66
N SER A 260 -12.75 5.32 10.67
CA SER A 260 -13.81 4.67 9.88
C SER A 260 -14.76 3.86 10.75
N MET A 261 -14.23 3.11 11.71
CA MET A 261 -15.05 2.34 12.66
C MET A 261 -15.93 3.28 13.50
N LEU A 262 -15.38 4.42 13.95
CA LEU A 262 -16.13 5.44 14.70
C LEU A 262 -17.26 6.06 13.86
N LEU A 263 -16.99 6.36 12.58
CA LEU A 263 -17.94 7.07 11.72
C LEU A 263 -19.01 6.16 11.11
N PHE A 264 -18.67 4.94 10.76
CA PHE A 264 -19.49 4.05 9.94
C PHE A 264 -19.77 2.68 10.58
N GLY A 265 -19.16 2.35 11.73
CA GLY A 265 -19.21 0.99 12.29
C GLY A 265 -18.50 -0.06 11.41
N LYS A 266 -17.67 0.37 10.47
CA LYS A 266 -16.96 -0.48 9.51
C LYS A 266 -15.46 -0.23 9.54
N ALA A 267 -14.67 -1.29 9.50
CA ALA A 267 -13.20 -1.21 9.52
C ALA A 267 -12.63 -0.94 8.10
N ILE A 268 -12.84 0.26 7.60
CA ILE A 268 -12.37 0.68 6.26
C ILE A 268 -10.95 1.23 6.39
N GLY A 269 -9.99 0.56 5.78
CA GLY A 269 -8.59 0.99 5.77
C GLY A 269 -8.24 1.82 4.53
N ILE A 270 -6.99 2.30 4.45
CA ILE A 270 -6.50 3.11 3.32
C ILE A 270 -6.75 2.40 1.97
N GLN A 271 -6.47 1.10 1.91
CA GLN A 271 -6.63 0.34 0.67
C GLN A 271 -8.10 0.26 0.23
N GLU A 272 -9.02 0.07 1.18
CA GLU A 272 -10.46 0.07 0.92
C GLU A 272 -10.94 1.44 0.44
N ILE A 273 -10.51 2.56 1.09
CA ILE A 273 -10.86 3.92 0.64
C ILE A 273 -10.38 4.15 -0.80
N ARG A 274 -9.15 3.74 -1.12
CA ARG A 274 -8.60 3.83 -2.49
C ARG A 274 -9.45 3.07 -3.50
N THR A 275 -9.89 1.89 -3.13
CA THR A 275 -10.76 1.05 -3.98
C THR A 275 -12.14 1.68 -4.15
N ILE A 276 -12.75 2.20 -3.07
CA ILE A 276 -14.03 2.92 -3.09
C ILE A 276 -13.93 4.14 -4.01
N TYR A 277 -12.87 4.95 -3.85
CA TYR A 277 -12.64 6.14 -4.66
C TYR A 277 -12.54 5.80 -6.16
N CYS A 278 -11.69 4.83 -6.53
CA CYS A 278 -11.52 4.43 -7.94
C CYS A 278 -12.78 3.81 -8.55
N SER A 279 -13.66 3.22 -7.73
CA SER A 279 -14.89 2.57 -8.20
C SER A 279 -16.11 3.53 -8.22
N ARG A 280 -15.94 4.81 -7.87
CA ARG A 280 -17.06 5.75 -7.70
C ARG A 280 -17.93 5.93 -8.94
N PHE A 281 -17.35 5.91 -10.11
CA PHE A 281 -18.07 6.09 -11.37
C PHE A 281 -18.86 4.85 -11.82
N GLN A 282 -18.48 3.65 -11.40
CA GLN A 282 -19.13 2.41 -11.83
C GLN A 282 -20.56 2.25 -11.31
N LEU A 283 -20.94 2.97 -10.26
CA LEU A 283 -22.28 2.89 -9.66
C LEU A 283 -23.25 3.95 -10.19
N GLN A 284 -22.74 4.97 -10.87
CA GLN A 284 -23.53 6.12 -11.30
C GLN A 284 -24.02 5.98 -12.73
N ASP A 285 -23.66 4.89 -13.45
CA ASP A 285 -23.85 4.74 -14.90
C ASP A 285 -23.31 5.95 -15.69
N GLU A 286 -22.40 6.72 -15.08
CA GLU A 286 -21.70 7.82 -15.73
C GLU A 286 -20.46 7.30 -16.43
N ASP A 287 -20.30 7.68 -17.69
CA ASP A 287 -19.10 7.40 -18.45
C ASP A 287 -17.92 8.15 -17.85
N CYS A 288 -17.08 7.44 -17.09
CA CYS A 288 -15.82 7.97 -16.62
C CYS A 288 -14.88 8.19 -17.81
N SER A 289 -14.50 9.45 -18.05
CA SER A 289 -13.57 9.73 -19.14
C SER A 289 -12.19 9.11 -18.88
N ILE A 290 -11.48 8.75 -19.95
CA ILE A 290 -10.10 8.25 -19.84
C ILE A 290 -9.20 9.31 -19.19
N GLU A 291 -9.46 10.58 -19.46
CA GLU A 291 -8.74 11.71 -18.89
C GLU A 291 -8.86 11.74 -17.36
N THR A 292 -10.07 11.54 -16.83
CA THR A 292 -10.31 11.46 -15.38
C THR A 292 -9.57 10.28 -14.74
N ILE A 293 -9.58 9.12 -15.40
CA ILE A 293 -8.84 7.93 -14.92
C ILE A 293 -7.32 8.20 -14.93
N LEU A 294 -6.82 8.88 -15.96
CA LEU A 294 -5.40 9.26 -16.06
C LEU A 294 -4.99 10.22 -14.96
N GLU A 295 -5.79 11.25 -14.72
CA GLU A 295 -5.55 12.24 -13.68
C GLU A 295 -5.56 11.60 -12.30
N ASP A 296 -6.59 10.84 -11.97
CA ASP A 296 -6.71 10.10 -10.70
C ASP A 296 -5.53 9.15 -10.49
N ALA A 297 -5.19 8.36 -11.51
CA ALA A 297 -4.06 7.44 -11.43
C ALA A 297 -2.74 8.19 -11.19
N GLY A 298 -2.57 9.35 -11.85
CA GLY A 298 -1.44 10.26 -11.68
C GLY A 298 -1.35 10.76 -10.23
N LYS A 299 -2.40 11.39 -9.72
CA LYS A 299 -2.47 11.90 -8.34
C LYS A 299 -2.29 10.78 -7.29
N MET A 300 -2.79 9.57 -7.56
CA MET A 300 -2.66 8.41 -6.67
C MET A 300 -1.31 7.67 -6.78
N GLY A 301 -0.41 8.08 -7.66
CA GLY A 301 0.94 7.51 -7.82
C GLY A 301 0.95 6.07 -8.31
N HIS A 302 0.14 5.74 -9.32
CA HIS A 302 0.18 4.44 -9.97
C HIS A 302 -0.22 4.54 -11.48
N SER A 303 0.06 3.48 -12.24
CA SER A 303 -0.32 3.42 -13.65
C SER A 303 -1.82 3.21 -13.85
N ILE A 304 -2.36 3.58 -15.01
CA ILE A 304 -3.75 3.29 -15.42
C ILE A 304 -4.07 1.81 -15.27
N SER A 305 -3.19 0.93 -15.72
CA SER A 305 -3.40 -0.52 -15.59
C SER A 305 -3.59 -0.95 -14.14
N VAL A 306 -2.85 -0.36 -13.19
CA VAL A 306 -3.03 -0.61 -11.76
C VAL A 306 -4.33 0.01 -11.27
N HIS A 307 -4.71 1.20 -11.75
CA HIS A 307 -5.96 1.86 -11.41
C HIS A 307 -7.15 0.97 -11.76
N ILE A 308 -7.25 0.55 -13.02
CA ILE A 308 -8.35 -0.27 -13.53
C ILE A 308 -8.35 -1.67 -12.88
N LYS A 309 -7.26 -2.44 -13.04
CA LYS A 309 -7.24 -3.86 -12.64
C LYS A 309 -7.28 -4.07 -11.13
N LYS A 310 -6.66 -3.19 -10.36
CA LYS A 310 -6.49 -3.40 -8.93
C LYS A 310 -7.49 -2.64 -8.07
N TYR A 311 -7.83 -1.42 -8.45
CA TYR A 311 -8.63 -0.53 -7.62
C TYR A 311 -10.07 -0.37 -8.11
N MET A 312 -10.35 -0.29 -9.40
CA MET A 312 -11.73 -0.27 -9.89
C MET A 312 -12.35 -1.65 -9.69
N LYS A 313 -13.40 -1.73 -8.86
CA LYS A 313 -14.10 -2.97 -8.52
C LYS A 313 -15.60 -2.81 -8.72
N ARG A 314 -16.24 -3.83 -9.27
CA ARG A 314 -17.70 -3.86 -9.47
C ARG A 314 -18.38 -4.25 -8.17
N TYR A 315 -18.92 -3.27 -7.48
CA TYR A 315 -19.71 -3.50 -6.28
C TYR A 315 -21.18 -3.71 -6.63
N VAL A 316 -21.81 -4.66 -5.94
CA VAL A 316 -23.27 -4.82 -6.02
C VAL A 316 -23.89 -3.79 -5.09
N LYS A 317 -24.85 -2.97 -5.62
CA LYS A 317 -25.60 -2.02 -4.78
C LYS A 317 -26.25 -2.79 -3.62
N PRO A 318 -26.09 -2.33 -2.38
CA PRO A 318 -26.87 -2.91 -1.28
C PRO A 318 -28.38 -2.75 -1.60
N LYS A 319 -29.12 -3.85 -1.43
CA LYS A 319 -30.59 -3.83 -1.59
C LYS A 319 -31.25 -3.02 -0.50
#